data_b4b722cd1c64e20712d67351704c6b3a
#
_entry.id   b4b722cd1c64e20712d67351704c6b3a
#
_cell.length_a   1.000
_cell.length_b   1.000
_cell.length_c   1.000
_cell.angle_alpha   90.00
_cell.angle_beta   90.00
_cell.angle_gamma   90.00
#
_symmetry.space_group_name_H-M   'P 1'
#
loop_
_entity.id
_entity.type
_entity.pdbx_description
1 polymer ?
#
loop_
_entity_poly.entity_id
_entity_poly.type
_entity_poly.pdbx_seq_one_letter_code
_entity_poly.pdbx_strand_id
1 'polypeptide(L)'
;MHDSAEDHVWQTINPELIWVMDKLIVSRKLGYNCGPVGLNVPHPGFYIVRPCVNMLGLGLGATKKWLEKATCDLPYGYFWCEWFEGRHLSVDYFYGTQELCVEGQKSADTFTHWDHWTRTDDVIPFPKMLHSISHPHKWINCEFIGGKLIEVHLNSQLIHLCG
;
A
#
# COMPACT_ATOMS: atom_id res chain seq x y z
N MET A 1 -20.24 13.75 -6.91
CA MET A 1 -19.82 12.79 -5.86
C MET A 1 -18.99 11.74 -6.59
N HIS A 2 -17.70 11.70 -6.39
CA HIS A 2 -16.81 10.69 -7.00
C HIS A 2 -16.90 9.44 -6.12
N ASP A 3 -17.71 8.45 -6.52
CA ASP A 3 -17.64 7.11 -5.94
C ASP A 3 -16.32 6.50 -6.41
N SER A 4 -15.35 6.39 -5.52
CA SER A 4 -14.13 5.65 -5.80
C SER A 4 -14.43 4.15 -5.80
N ALA A 5 -13.66 3.36 -6.54
CA ALA A 5 -13.78 1.91 -6.51
C ALA A 5 -13.60 1.35 -5.09
N GLU A 6 -12.84 2.05 -4.24
CA GLU A 6 -12.64 1.70 -2.84
C GLU A 6 -13.89 1.93 -1.97
N ASP A 7 -14.71 2.95 -2.26
CA ASP A 7 -15.96 3.20 -1.51
C ASP A 7 -16.89 2.00 -1.62
N HIS A 8 -17.00 1.42 -2.82
CA HIS A 8 -17.80 0.21 -3.03
C HIS A 8 -17.23 -0.98 -2.25
N VAL A 9 -15.91 -1.14 -2.23
CA VAL A 9 -15.26 -2.21 -1.46
C VAL A 9 -15.56 -2.06 0.03
N TRP A 10 -15.43 -0.86 0.60
CA TRP A 10 -15.74 -0.60 2.01
C TRP A 10 -17.19 -0.92 2.38
N GLN A 11 -18.13 -0.67 1.49
CA GLN A 11 -19.57 -0.95 1.70
C GLN A 11 -19.91 -2.44 1.64
N THR A 12 -19.10 -3.24 0.92
CA THR A 12 -19.46 -4.63 0.59
C THR A 12 -18.50 -5.69 1.14
N ILE A 13 -17.33 -5.27 1.66
CA ILE A 13 -16.32 -6.21 2.17
C ILE A 13 -16.84 -7.00 3.40
N ASN A 14 -16.51 -8.29 3.43
CA ASN A 14 -16.69 -9.05 4.66
C ASN A 14 -15.83 -8.43 5.78
N PRO A 15 -16.42 -8.08 6.95
CA PRO A 15 -15.69 -7.49 8.07
C PRO A 15 -14.46 -8.27 8.51
N GLU A 16 -14.43 -9.59 8.34
CA GLU A 16 -13.26 -10.43 8.66
C GLU A 16 -12.06 -10.18 7.74
N LEU A 17 -12.28 -9.58 6.56
CA LEU A 17 -11.25 -9.28 5.58
C LEU A 17 -10.81 -7.82 5.58
N ILE A 18 -11.45 -6.97 6.39
CA ILE A 18 -11.22 -5.52 6.40
C ILE A 18 -9.75 -5.14 6.75
N TRP A 19 -9.07 -6.04 7.46
CA TRP A 19 -7.66 -5.86 7.83
C TRP A 19 -6.73 -5.65 6.62
N VAL A 20 -7.09 -6.17 5.45
CA VAL A 20 -6.29 -6.02 4.22
C VAL A 20 -6.26 -4.57 3.73
N MET A 21 -7.27 -3.78 4.09
CA MET A 21 -7.37 -2.35 3.78
C MET A 21 -6.58 -1.48 4.77
N ASP A 22 -6.07 -2.05 5.86
CA ASP A 22 -5.28 -1.36 6.88
C ASP A 22 -3.79 -1.64 6.68
N LYS A 23 -3.07 -0.63 6.21
CA LYS A 23 -1.63 -0.72 5.91
C LYS A 23 -0.78 -1.03 7.15
N LEU A 24 -1.19 -0.57 8.32
CA LEU A 24 -0.51 -0.91 9.58
C LEU A 24 -0.65 -2.40 9.87
N ILE A 25 -1.85 -2.96 9.75
CA ILE A 25 -2.08 -4.38 10.00
C ILE A 25 -1.32 -5.25 8.99
N VAL A 26 -1.38 -4.90 7.71
CA VAL A 26 -0.61 -5.57 6.65
C VAL A 26 0.89 -5.54 6.96
N SER A 27 1.44 -4.38 7.29
CA SER A 27 2.86 -4.22 7.64
C SER A 27 3.25 -5.06 8.86
N ARG A 28 2.41 -5.11 9.90
CA ARG A 28 2.63 -5.94 11.09
C ARG A 28 2.63 -7.43 10.77
N LYS A 29 1.69 -7.89 9.95
CA LYS A 29 1.62 -9.29 9.49
C LYS A 29 2.86 -9.70 8.69
N LEU A 30 3.48 -8.76 7.97
CA LEU A 30 4.72 -8.98 7.21
C LEU A 30 6.00 -8.90 8.07
N GLY A 31 5.87 -8.52 9.33
CA GLY A 31 7.00 -8.44 10.27
C GLY A 31 7.85 -7.18 10.09
N TYR A 32 7.33 -6.13 9.44
CA TYR A 32 8.06 -4.87 9.30
C TYR A 32 8.15 -4.12 10.63
N ASN A 33 9.21 -3.32 10.79
CA ASN A 33 9.32 -2.37 11.89
C ASN A 33 8.32 -1.24 11.66
N CYS A 34 7.18 -1.31 12.32
CA CYS A 34 6.09 -0.36 12.19
C CYS A 34 5.24 -0.30 13.47
N GLY A 35 4.51 0.79 13.62
CA GLY A 35 3.60 0.95 14.75
C GLY A 35 2.66 2.14 14.59
N PRO A 36 1.59 2.16 15.41
CA PRO A 36 0.67 3.28 15.45
C PRO A 36 1.32 4.52 16.08
N VAL A 37 0.67 5.65 15.91
CA VAL A 37 0.99 6.88 16.66
C VAL A 37 1.01 6.59 18.16
N GLY A 38 2.01 7.12 18.85
CA GLY A 38 2.25 6.90 20.29
C GLY A 38 3.19 5.75 20.60
N LEU A 39 3.38 4.79 19.70
CA LEU A 39 4.41 3.77 19.85
C LEU A 39 5.77 4.31 19.39
N ASN A 40 6.76 4.29 20.28
CA ASN A 40 8.11 4.73 19.95
C ASN A 40 8.75 3.90 18.82
N VAL A 41 9.53 4.57 17.97
CA VAL A 41 10.39 3.87 17.01
C VAL A 41 11.52 3.13 17.74
N PRO A 42 12.00 1.99 17.22
CA PRO A 42 13.04 1.21 17.88
C PRO A 42 14.41 1.92 17.91
N HIS A 43 14.68 2.75 16.91
CA HIS A 43 15.92 3.53 16.80
C HIS A 43 15.68 4.77 15.95
N PRO A 44 16.48 5.85 16.13
CA PRO A 44 16.41 7.02 15.28
C PRO A 44 16.65 6.68 13.81
N GLY A 45 15.87 7.27 12.92
CA GLY A 45 16.02 7.01 11.49
C GLY A 45 14.91 7.62 10.64
N PHE A 46 14.99 7.38 9.34
CA PHE A 46 13.92 7.72 8.41
C PHE A 46 12.84 6.65 8.40
N TYR A 47 11.61 7.10 8.51
CA TYR A 47 10.40 6.29 8.45
C TYR A 47 9.42 6.90 7.45
N ILE A 48 8.59 6.06 6.85
CA ILE A 48 7.38 6.52 6.18
C ILE A 48 6.28 6.73 7.24
N VAL A 49 5.66 7.90 7.23
CA VAL A 49 4.49 8.22 8.05
C VAL A 49 3.32 8.43 7.11
N ARG A 50 2.27 7.65 7.25
CA ARG A 50 1.12 7.67 6.33
C ARG A 50 -0.17 7.20 7.02
N PRO A 51 -1.35 7.54 6.46
CA PRO A 51 -2.63 7.04 6.97
C PRO A 51 -2.68 5.50 6.98
N CYS A 52 -3.31 4.92 8.00
CA CYS A 52 -3.53 3.47 8.08
C CYS A 52 -4.40 2.96 6.93
N VAL A 53 -5.43 3.72 6.55
CA VAL A 53 -6.32 3.41 5.43
C VAL A 53 -6.18 4.46 4.34
N ASN A 54 -6.54 4.09 3.10
CA ASN A 54 -6.49 5.03 2.00
C ASN A 54 -7.48 6.18 2.19
N MET A 55 -7.00 7.37 1.86
CA MET A 55 -7.82 8.56 1.72
C MET A 55 -7.86 8.92 0.23
N LEU A 56 -8.98 8.66 -0.43
CA LEU A 56 -9.18 8.94 -1.85
C LEU A 56 -8.24 8.22 -2.84
N GLY A 57 -7.54 7.18 -2.40
CA GLY A 57 -6.74 6.31 -3.28
C GLY A 57 -5.50 6.95 -3.93
N LEU A 58 -5.02 8.10 -3.44
CA LEU A 58 -3.97 8.89 -4.11
C LEU A 58 -2.64 8.97 -3.33
N GLY A 59 -2.40 8.11 -2.36
CA GLY A 59 -1.20 8.17 -1.51
C GLY A 59 -1.09 9.45 -0.68
N LEU A 60 -2.22 10.15 -0.50
CA LEU A 60 -2.28 11.42 0.22
C LEU A 60 -1.85 11.25 1.68
N GLY A 61 -1.12 12.23 2.19
CA GLY A 61 -0.68 12.28 3.57
C GLY A 61 0.57 11.44 3.90
N ALA A 62 1.14 10.71 2.93
CA ALA A 62 2.39 10.00 3.14
C ALA A 62 3.59 10.96 3.13
N THR A 63 4.45 10.86 4.16
CA THR A 63 5.67 11.67 4.28
C THR A 63 6.85 10.83 4.75
N LYS A 64 8.05 11.09 4.21
CA LYS A 64 9.31 10.59 4.75
C LYS A 64 9.71 11.49 5.91
N LYS A 65 9.85 10.93 7.09
CA LYS A 65 10.13 11.71 8.30
C LYS A 65 11.27 11.08 9.10
N TRP A 66 12.17 11.92 9.60
CA TRP A 66 13.13 11.52 10.61
C TRP A 66 12.42 11.46 11.95
N LEU A 67 12.49 10.31 12.62
CA LEU A 67 11.94 10.10 13.96
C LEU A 67 13.06 9.70 14.90
N GLU A 68 13.17 10.40 16.03
CA GLU A 68 14.18 10.10 17.06
C GLU A 68 13.74 8.95 17.96
N LYS A 69 12.55 9.08 18.57
CA LYS A 69 11.97 8.07 19.45
C LYS A 69 10.46 8.21 19.55
N ALA A 70 10.00 9.34 20.10
CA ALA A 70 8.58 9.59 20.34
C ALA A 70 7.80 9.86 19.05
N THR A 71 6.55 9.38 19.00
CA THR A 71 5.65 9.53 17.83
C THR A 71 4.30 10.15 18.21
N CYS A 72 4.16 10.69 19.42
CA CYS A 72 2.90 11.25 19.91
C CYS A 72 2.45 12.53 19.18
N ASP A 73 3.35 13.18 18.46
CA ASP A 73 3.10 14.37 17.66
C ASP A 73 2.63 14.06 16.23
N LEU A 74 2.60 12.78 15.84
CA LEU A 74 2.08 12.36 14.54
C LEU A 74 0.55 12.43 14.51
N PRO A 75 -0.06 12.63 13.31
CA PRO A 75 -1.51 12.71 13.19
C PRO A 75 -2.23 11.41 13.61
N TYR A 76 -3.38 11.51 14.23
CA TYR A 76 -4.25 10.37 14.54
C TYR A 76 -4.68 9.64 13.25
N GLY A 77 -4.79 8.31 13.33
CA GLY A 77 -5.13 7.48 12.17
C GLY A 77 -3.94 7.23 11.23
N TYR A 78 -2.76 7.74 11.59
CA TYR A 78 -1.50 7.47 10.90
C TYR A 78 -0.70 6.39 11.62
N PHE A 79 0.29 5.84 10.90
CA PHE A 79 1.27 4.94 11.45
C PHE A 79 2.65 5.26 10.86
N TRP A 80 3.69 4.80 11.51
CA TRP A 80 5.05 4.82 11.02
C TRP A 80 5.48 3.42 10.59
N CYS A 81 6.29 3.34 9.55
CA CYS A 81 6.90 2.10 9.10
C CYS A 81 8.31 2.39 8.62
N GLU A 82 9.20 1.42 8.71
CA GLU A 82 10.55 1.52 8.19
C GLU A 82 10.54 1.97 6.71
N TRP A 83 11.54 2.75 6.33
CA TRP A 83 11.66 3.25 4.98
C TRP A 83 12.21 2.17 4.06
N PHE A 84 11.54 1.89 2.95
CA PHE A 84 11.99 0.97 1.92
C PHE A 84 12.55 1.72 0.73
N GLU A 85 13.64 1.19 0.17
CA GLU A 85 14.28 1.67 -1.05
C GLU A 85 14.04 0.69 -2.21
N GLY A 86 14.02 1.20 -3.42
CA GLY A 86 13.92 0.38 -4.63
C GLY A 86 12.79 0.79 -5.56
N ARG A 87 12.56 -0.04 -6.57
CA ARG A 87 11.52 0.16 -7.59
C ARG A 87 10.13 0.07 -6.94
N HIS A 88 9.24 0.95 -7.35
CA HIS A 88 7.83 0.88 -7.00
C HIS A 88 7.07 0.11 -8.09
N LEU A 89 6.54 -1.03 -7.75
CA LEU A 89 5.76 -1.86 -8.65
C LEU A 89 4.30 -1.90 -8.18
N SER A 90 3.38 -1.82 -9.13
CA SER A 90 1.96 -2.10 -8.92
C SER A 90 1.59 -3.32 -9.75
N VAL A 91 1.01 -4.32 -9.10
CA VAL A 91 0.76 -5.64 -9.72
C VAL A 91 -0.70 -6.02 -9.55
N ASP A 92 -1.39 -6.26 -10.65
CA ASP A 92 -2.75 -6.76 -10.67
C ASP A 92 -2.76 -8.28 -10.76
N TYR A 93 -3.53 -8.89 -9.87
CA TYR A 93 -3.78 -10.33 -9.86
C TYR A 93 -5.26 -10.63 -10.06
N PHE A 94 -5.53 -11.61 -10.92
CA PHE A 94 -6.85 -12.18 -11.11
C PHE A 94 -6.88 -13.60 -10.56
N TYR A 95 -7.68 -13.86 -9.53
CA TYR A 95 -7.67 -15.10 -8.76
C TYR A 95 -6.27 -15.55 -8.33
N GLY A 96 -5.40 -14.60 -7.95
CA GLY A 96 -4.03 -14.87 -7.54
C GLY A 96 -3.03 -15.10 -8.67
N THR A 97 -3.46 -15.02 -9.94
CA THR A 97 -2.58 -15.06 -11.11
C THR A 97 -2.26 -13.66 -11.58
N GLN A 98 -0.97 -13.36 -11.77
CA GLN A 98 -0.55 -12.05 -12.25
C GLN A 98 -1.05 -11.78 -13.68
N GLU A 99 -1.72 -10.65 -13.88
CA GLU A 99 -2.23 -10.17 -15.17
C GLU A 99 -1.45 -8.95 -15.68
N LEU A 100 -0.99 -8.11 -14.78
CA LEU A 100 -0.25 -6.90 -15.11
C LEU A 100 0.78 -6.60 -14.04
N CYS A 101 1.95 -6.14 -14.45
CA CYS A 101 2.94 -5.50 -13.59
C CYS A 101 3.37 -4.18 -14.22
N VAL A 102 3.30 -3.11 -13.46
CA VAL A 102 3.74 -1.77 -13.89
C VAL A 102 4.69 -1.17 -12.86
N GLU A 103 5.65 -0.38 -13.35
CA GLU A 103 6.59 0.36 -12.53
C GLU A 103 6.27 1.85 -12.57
N GLY A 104 6.18 2.47 -11.40
CA GLY A 104 6.01 3.91 -11.26
C GLY A 104 7.31 4.65 -11.59
N GLN A 105 7.22 5.62 -12.50
CA GLN A 105 8.33 6.49 -12.91
C GLN A 105 8.12 7.89 -12.36
N LYS A 106 9.20 8.49 -11.84
CA LYS A 106 9.22 9.85 -11.29
C LYS A 106 10.09 10.75 -12.12
N SER A 107 9.62 11.95 -12.40
CA SER A 107 10.44 13.03 -12.98
C SER A 107 11.00 14.00 -11.94
N ALA A 108 10.48 13.97 -10.71
CA ALA A 108 10.86 14.87 -9.62
C ALA A 108 11.06 14.13 -8.29
N ASP A 109 11.69 14.79 -7.31
CA ASP A 109 11.99 14.24 -5.97
C ASP A 109 10.76 14.07 -5.06
N THR A 110 9.59 13.75 -5.64
CA THR A 110 8.39 13.40 -4.89
C THR A 110 8.27 11.89 -4.80
N PHE A 111 8.04 11.35 -3.60
CA PHE A 111 7.89 9.90 -3.41
C PHE A 111 6.43 9.44 -3.36
N THR A 112 5.49 10.37 -3.42
CA THR A 112 4.04 10.10 -3.36
C THR A 112 3.32 10.30 -4.68
N HIS A 113 3.98 10.85 -5.69
CA HIS A 113 3.38 11.14 -6.99
C HIS A 113 4.21 10.51 -8.11
N TRP A 114 3.54 9.75 -8.98
CA TRP A 114 4.13 9.07 -10.13
C TRP A 114 3.68 9.78 -11.38
N ASP A 115 4.63 10.18 -12.22
CA ASP A 115 4.31 10.91 -13.46
C ASP A 115 3.70 9.98 -14.51
N HIS A 116 4.16 8.75 -14.53
CA HIS A 116 3.61 7.71 -15.40
C HIS A 116 3.97 6.31 -14.89
N TRP A 117 3.21 5.33 -15.35
CA TRP A 117 3.42 3.92 -15.08
C TRP A 117 3.86 3.21 -16.37
N THR A 118 4.91 2.42 -16.28
CA THR A 118 5.45 1.66 -17.42
C THR A 118 5.26 0.18 -17.17
N ARG A 119 4.67 -0.53 -18.15
CA ARG A 119 4.54 -1.98 -18.07
C ARG A 119 5.92 -2.64 -18.02
N THR A 120 6.06 -3.67 -17.17
CA THR A 120 7.27 -4.48 -17.04
C THR A 120 6.94 -5.96 -17.24
N ASP A 121 7.98 -6.75 -17.53
CA ASP A 121 7.88 -8.22 -17.64
C ASP A 121 8.25 -8.91 -16.31
N ASP A 122 8.36 -8.17 -15.23
CA ASP A 122 8.64 -8.74 -13.91
C ASP A 122 7.51 -9.70 -13.50
N VAL A 123 7.88 -10.85 -12.95
CA VAL A 123 6.94 -11.81 -12.38
C VAL A 123 7.04 -11.75 -10.85
N ILE A 124 6.00 -11.25 -10.24
CA ILE A 124 5.91 -11.07 -8.78
C ILE A 124 4.94 -12.11 -8.23
N PRO A 125 5.39 -13.05 -7.39
CA PRO A 125 4.51 -14.05 -6.81
C PRO A 125 3.38 -13.43 -6.00
N PHE A 126 2.17 -13.99 -6.11
CA PHE A 126 1.04 -13.56 -5.30
C PHE A 126 1.34 -13.75 -3.80
N PRO A 127 1.15 -12.71 -2.96
CA PRO A 127 1.48 -12.79 -1.54
C PRO A 127 0.72 -13.90 -0.82
N LYS A 128 1.44 -14.81 -0.14
CA LYS A 128 0.85 -15.97 0.55
C LYS A 128 -0.23 -15.59 1.54
N MET A 129 -0.07 -14.47 2.23
CA MET A 129 -1.03 -13.98 3.22
C MET A 129 -2.40 -13.60 2.62
N LEU A 130 -2.47 -13.42 1.29
CA LEU A 130 -3.69 -13.04 0.56
C LEU A 130 -4.40 -14.23 -0.09
N HIS A 131 -3.89 -15.46 0.03
CA HIS A 131 -4.48 -16.62 -0.65
C HIS A 131 -5.96 -16.84 -0.28
N SER A 132 -6.33 -16.62 0.98
CA SER A 132 -7.72 -16.76 1.43
C SER A 132 -8.65 -15.67 0.90
N ILE A 133 -8.10 -14.57 0.38
CA ILE A 133 -8.84 -13.41 -0.12
C ILE A 133 -9.07 -13.51 -1.63
N SER A 134 -8.24 -14.21 -2.37
CA SER A 134 -8.29 -14.31 -3.83
C SER A 134 -9.56 -14.98 -4.38
N HIS A 135 -10.31 -15.70 -3.55
CA HIS A 135 -11.57 -16.31 -3.95
C HIS A 135 -12.76 -15.35 -3.86
N PRO A 136 -12.99 -14.67 -2.71
CA PRO A 136 -14.08 -13.69 -2.62
C PRO A 136 -13.79 -12.41 -3.43
N HIS A 137 -12.52 -12.03 -3.60
CA HIS A 137 -12.10 -10.87 -4.37
C HIS A 137 -11.28 -11.31 -5.58
N LYS A 138 -11.94 -11.34 -6.75
CA LYS A 138 -11.34 -11.83 -8.00
C LYS A 138 -10.12 -11.01 -8.41
N TRP A 139 -10.22 -9.68 -8.28
CA TRP A 139 -9.16 -8.75 -8.58
C TRP A 139 -8.53 -8.23 -7.29
N ILE A 140 -7.22 -8.34 -7.21
CA ILE A 140 -6.42 -7.78 -6.11
C ILE A 140 -5.23 -7.07 -6.73
N ASN A 141 -5.07 -5.79 -6.42
CA ASN A 141 -3.87 -5.06 -6.74
C ASN A 141 -2.96 -5.02 -5.52
N CYS A 142 -1.67 -5.20 -5.73
CA CYS A 142 -0.64 -5.12 -4.70
C CYS A 142 0.44 -4.14 -5.12
N GLU A 143 0.82 -3.23 -4.22
CA GLU A 143 1.94 -2.32 -4.44
C GLU A 143 3.17 -2.77 -3.64
N PHE A 144 4.34 -2.67 -4.28
CA PHE A 144 5.62 -3.09 -3.72
C PHE A 144 6.67 -1.99 -3.86
N ILE A 145 7.54 -1.86 -2.87
CA ILE A 145 8.77 -1.07 -2.97
C ILE A 145 9.95 -1.97 -2.62
N GLY A 146 10.92 -2.08 -3.53
CA GLY A 146 12.08 -2.94 -3.32
C GLY A 146 11.73 -4.40 -3.00
N GLY A 147 10.65 -4.91 -3.58
CA GLY A 147 10.12 -6.25 -3.34
C GLY A 147 9.33 -6.42 -2.03
N LYS A 148 9.11 -5.34 -1.27
CA LYS A 148 8.30 -5.33 -0.04
C LYS A 148 6.87 -4.91 -0.34
N LEU A 149 5.89 -5.76 0.00
CA LEU A 149 4.47 -5.40 -0.11
C LEU A 149 4.15 -4.25 0.84
N ILE A 150 3.57 -3.17 0.31
CA ILE A 150 3.27 -1.96 1.09
C ILE A 150 1.79 -1.62 1.13
N GLU A 151 1.01 -2.08 0.17
CA GLU A 151 -0.41 -1.75 0.06
C GLU A 151 -1.16 -2.82 -0.73
N VAL A 152 -2.43 -3.02 -0.40
CA VAL A 152 -3.33 -3.95 -1.08
C VAL A 152 -4.64 -3.24 -1.39
N HIS A 153 -5.10 -3.39 -2.63
CA HIS A 153 -6.41 -2.90 -3.08
C HIS A 153 -7.24 -4.10 -3.56
N LEU A 154 -8.50 -4.17 -3.15
CA LEU A 154 -9.42 -5.25 -3.54
C LEU A 154 -10.17 -4.93 -4.84
N ASN A 155 -9.46 -4.37 -5.80
CA ASN A 155 -9.92 -4.03 -7.14
C ASN A 155 -8.73 -4.08 -8.11
N SER A 156 -9.02 -4.05 -9.43
CA SER A 156 -7.98 -3.86 -10.44
C SER A 156 -7.68 -2.38 -10.63
N GLN A 157 -6.40 -2.03 -10.74
CA GLN A 157 -5.95 -0.70 -11.14
C GLN A 157 -5.87 -0.53 -12.67
N LEU A 158 -6.13 -1.61 -13.44
CA LEU A 158 -6.12 -1.60 -14.92
C LEU A 158 -6.97 -0.47 -15.53
N ILE A 159 -8.06 -0.11 -14.86
CA ILE A 159 -9.01 0.92 -15.34
C ILE A 159 -8.39 2.33 -15.33
N HIS A 160 -7.36 2.56 -14.52
CA HIS A 160 -6.74 3.88 -14.40
C HIS A 160 -5.57 4.10 -15.37
N LEU A 161 -5.09 3.04 -16.05
CA LEU A 161 -3.96 3.11 -16.99
C LEU A 161 -4.38 3.30 -18.45
N CYS A 162 -5.69 3.26 -18.75
CA CYS A 162 -6.25 3.40 -20.08
C CYS A 162 -6.94 4.77 -20.31
N GLY A 163 -6.65 5.76 -19.48
CA GLY A 163 -7.18 7.12 -19.55
C GLY A 163 -6.18 8.11 -20.13
#